data_8bcb8e2665c5ee47d046cf74a6b90fc6
#
_entry.id   8bcb8e2665c5ee47d046cf74a6b90fc6
#
_cell.length_a   1.000
_cell.length_b   1.000
_cell.length_c   1.000
_cell.angle_alpha   90.00
_cell.angle_beta   90.00
_cell.angle_gamma   90.00
#
_symmetry.space_group_name_H-M   'P 1'
#
loop_
_entity.id
_entity.type
_entity.pdbx_description
1 polymer ?
#
loop_
_entity_poly.entity_id
_entity_poly.type
_entity_poly.pdbx_seq_one_letter_code
_entity_poly.pdbx_strand_id
1 'polypeptide(L)'
;EESRTVAAWTLEASERVTAVKLADGAAKKFYDANPKRFEEPEQVKLEYLVLSADELAAKAAVSEEDARKWYDEHKKERFTQPEERRASHILVQVAKDAKAEVKAAARKKAEDLLAKVKAQPGSFAKLATEASDDKMSAEKGGDLGFFAADAMVPAFSDVAFKLKPKEISGLVE
;
A
#
# COMPACT_ATOMS: atom_id res chain seq x y z
N GLU A 1 56.07 -25.83 46.14
CA GLU A 1 56.09 -24.84 45.02
C GLU A 1 57.45 -24.96 44.34
N GLU A 2 57.43 -25.24 43.04
CA GLU A 2 58.65 -25.28 42.26
C GLU A 2 58.94 -23.90 41.69
N SER A 3 60.02 -23.26 42.02
CA SER A 3 60.41 -21.97 41.50
C SER A 3 61.64 -22.16 40.57
N ARG A 4 61.60 -21.51 39.43
CA ARG A 4 62.71 -21.56 38.46
C ARG A 4 63.21 -20.15 38.19
N THR A 5 64.48 -19.95 38.24
CA THR A 5 65.12 -18.71 37.85
C THR A 5 65.54 -18.84 36.39
N VAL A 6 65.08 -17.91 35.53
CA VAL A 6 65.46 -17.87 34.13
C VAL A 6 66.20 -16.57 33.84
N ALA A 7 67.23 -16.67 33.00
CA ALA A 7 67.90 -15.52 32.41
C ALA A 7 67.38 -15.36 30.94
N ALA A 8 66.92 -14.20 30.61
CA ALA A 8 66.50 -13.87 29.24
C ALA A 8 67.41 -12.77 28.68
N TRP A 9 67.74 -12.91 27.43
CA TRP A 9 68.49 -11.89 26.71
C TRP A 9 67.62 -11.46 25.49
N THR A 10 67.41 -10.19 25.35
CA THR A 10 66.63 -9.64 24.26
C THR A 10 67.52 -8.81 23.35
N LEU A 11 67.45 -9.07 22.05
CA LEU A 11 68.13 -8.30 21.01
C LEU A 11 67.07 -7.46 20.28
N GLU A 12 67.10 -6.17 20.51
CA GLU A 12 66.18 -5.25 19.83
C GLU A 12 66.71 -4.93 18.43
N ALA A 13 65.85 -5.13 17.41
CA ALA A 13 66.20 -4.84 16.02
C ALA A 13 66.55 -3.34 15.79
N SER A 14 65.90 -2.46 16.54
CA SER A 14 66.12 -1.00 16.50
C SER A 14 67.53 -0.59 16.85
N GLU A 15 68.18 -1.32 17.80
CA GLU A 15 69.55 -1.05 18.22
C GLU A 15 70.60 -1.46 17.15
N ARG A 16 70.19 -2.28 16.17
CA ARG A 16 71.07 -2.79 15.13
C ARG A 16 70.94 -2.09 13.78
N VAL A 17 69.81 -1.37 13.56
CA VAL A 17 69.54 -0.71 12.26
C VAL A 17 70.69 0.18 11.82
N THR A 18 71.28 0.97 12.74
CA THR A 18 72.35 1.88 12.44
C THR A 18 73.68 1.19 12.09
N ALA A 19 73.90 -0.07 12.51
CA ALA A 19 75.06 -0.87 12.23
C ALA A 19 74.99 -1.61 10.89
N VAL A 20 73.79 -1.71 10.29
CA VAL A 20 73.60 -2.42 9.02
C VAL A 20 74.02 -1.51 7.85
N LYS A 21 75.02 -1.93 7.12
CA LYS A 21 75.40 -1.28 5.87
C LYS A 21 74.75 -2.01 4.70
N LEU A 22 73.95 -1.32 3.98
CA LEU A 22 73.35 -1.84 2.76
C LEU A 22 74.40 -1.84 1.63
N ALA A 23 74.45 -2.91 0.84
CA ALA A 23 75.23 -2.93 -0.37
C ALA A 23 74.75 -1.95 -1.41
N ASP A 24 75.58 -1.45 -2.27
CA ASP A 24 75.20 -0.57 -3.36
C ASP A 24 74.07 -1.22 -4.23
N GLY A 25 73.03 -0.49 -4.47
CA GLY A 25 71.91 -0.96 -5.25
C GLY A 25 70.92 -1.90 -4.53
N ALA A 26 71.11 -2.20 -3.23
CA ALA A 26 70.21 -3.08 -2.48
C ALA A 26 68.76 -2.51 -2.41
N ALA A 27 68.63 -1.22 -2.23
CA ALA A 27 67.34 -0.54 -2.22
C ALA A 27 66.60 -0.71 -3.57
N LYS A 28 67.35 -0.50 -4.68
CA LYS A 28 66.77 -0.68 -6.03
C LYS A 28 66.34 -2.13 -6.26
N LYS A 29 67.20 -3.11 -5.88
CA LYS A 29 66.83 -4.52 -5.98
C LYS A 29 65.59 -4.87 -5.21
N PHE A 30 65.42 -4.32 -4.01
CA PHE A 30 64.21 -4.54 -3.18
C PHE A 30 62.99 -3.93 -3.81
N TYR A 31 63.08 -2.72 -4.33
CA TYR A 31 61.96 -2.06 -5.04
C TYR A 31 61.55 -2.86 -6.27
N ASP A 32 62.53 -3.25 -7.13
CA ASP A 32 62.26 -4.00 -8.35
C ASP A 32 61.62 -5.38 -8.07
N ALA A 33 62.00 -6.00 -6.93
CA ALA A 33 61.47 -7.29 -6.51
C ALA A 33 60.07 -7.19 -5.82
N ASN A 34 59.67 -6.00 -5.37
CA ASN A 34 58.46 -5.82 -4.59
C ASN A 34 57.59 -4.64 -5.10
N PRO A 35 57.30 -4.54 -6.40
CA PRO A 35 56.60 -3.36 -6.95
C PRO A 35 55.25 -3.11 -6.28
N LYS A 36 54.49 -4.17 -6.00
CA LYS A 36 53.18 -4.07 -5.34
C LYS A 36 53.16 -3.40 -3.96
N ARG A 37 54.32 -3.35 -3.27
CA ARG A 37 54.43 -2.70 -1.96
C ARG A 37 54.55 -1.18 -2.05
N PHE A 38 54.83 -0.69 -3.23
CA PHE A 38 55.07 0.73 -3.54
C PHE A 38 54.07 1.29 -4.52
N GLU A 39 53.05 0.48 -4.89
CA GLU A 39 51.94 0.96 -5.67
C GLU A 39 50.99 1.77 -4.76
N GLU A 40 50.72 2.99 -5.15
CA GLU A 40 49.64 3.78 -4.56
C GLU A 40 48.35 3.52 -5.35
N PRO A 41 47.22 3.25 -4.68
CA PRO A 41 45.96 3.08 -5.37
C PRO A 41 45.58 4.36 -6.09
N GLU A 42 44.93 4.23 -7.25
CA GLU A 42 44.39 5.36 -7.99
C GLU A 42 43.47 6.17 -7.12
N GLN A 43 43.67 7.47 -7.07
CA GLN A 43 42.81 8.43 -6.35
C GLN A 43 42.16 9.38 -7.33
N VAL A 44 40.85 9.58 -7.17
CA VAL A 44 40.10 10.48 -8.01
C VAL A 44 39.50 11.58 -7.11
N LYS A 45 39.72 12.82 -7.48
CA LYS A 45 39.03 13.96 -6.87
C LYS A 45 37.80 14.29 -7.72
N LEU A 46 36.62 14.21 -7.13
CA LEU A 46 35.36 14.53 -7.78
C LEU A 46 34.79 15.81 -7.19
N GLU A 47 34.24 16.64 -8.05
CA GLU A 47 33.42 17.77 -7.65
C GLU A 47 32.03 17.58 -8.26
N TYR A 48 31.01 17.70 -7.45
CA TYR A 48 29.63 17.54 -7.91
C TYR A 48 28.71 18.55 -7.24
N LEU A 49 27.64 18.90 -7.94
CA LEU A 49 26.56 19.72 -7.44
C LEU A 49 25.33 18.84 -7.22
N VAL A 50 24.76 18.91 -6.02
CA VAL A 50 23.50 18.24 -5.71
C VAL A 50 22.39 19.26 -5.64
N LEU A 51 21.33 19.07 -6.40
CA LEU A 51 20.07 19.77 -6.24
C LEU A 51 19.05 18.77 -5.65
N SER A 52 18.78 18.93 -4.35
CA SER A 52 17.81 18.09 -3.64
C SER A 52 16.45 18.79 -3.59
N ALA A 53 15.39 18.05 -4.00
CA ALA A 53 14.02 18.55 -3.87
C ALA A 53 13.63 18.78 -2.40
N ASP A 54 14.13 17.95 -1.49
CA ASP A 54 13.85 18.06 -0.05
C ASP A 54 14.50 19.32 0.55
N GLU A 55 15.73 19.65 0.13
CA GLU A 55 16.38 20.88 0.58
C GLU A 55 15.69 22.13 0.03
N LEU A 56 15.18 22.07 -1.19
CA LEU A 56 14.40 23.16 -1.76
C LEU A 56 13.06 23.32 -1.05
N ALA A 57 12.38 22.20 -0.78
CA ALA A 57 11.12 22.21 -0.05
C ALA A 57 11.28 22.77 1.38
N ALA A 58 12.36 22.40 2.07
CA ALA A 58 12.65 22.93 3.41
C ALA A 58 12.90 24.44 3.43
N LYS A 59 13.36 25.01 2.31
CA LYS A 59 13.60 26.46 2.16
C LYS A 59 12.39 27.22 1.57
N ALA A 60 11.41 26.50 1.03
CA ALA A 60 10.22 27.09 0.47
C ALA A 60 9.31 27.62 1.60
N ALA A 61 9.05 28.90 1.61
CA ALA A 61 8.05 29.50 2.48
C ALA A 61 6.68 29.40 1.80
N VAL A 62 5.77 28.60 2.35
CA VAL A 62 4.39 28.51 1.90
C VAL A 62 3.52 29.33 2.84
N SER A 63 2.79 30.31 2.30
CA SER A 63 1.86 31.09 3.10
C SER A 63 0.60 30.27 3.44
N GLU A 64 -0.08 30.64 4.53
CA GLU A 64 -1.34 29.99 4.90
C GLU A 64 -2.41 30.22 3.81
N GLU A 65 -2.36 31.35 3.13
CA GLU A 65 -3.26 31.68 2.02
C GLU A 65 -3.03 30.76 0.82
N ASP A 66 -1.76 30.51 0.43
CA ASP A 66 -1.42 29.60 -0.65
C ASP A 66 -1.80 28.16 -0.31
N ALA A 67 -1.59 27.75 0.94
CA ALA A 67 -1.98 26.42 1.40
C ALA A 67 -3.51 26.22 1.35
N ARG A 68 -4.29 27.22 1.75
CA ARG A 68 -5.76 27.20 1.67
C ARG A 68 -6.23 27.15 0.22
N LYS A 69 -5.69 28.00 -0.63
CA LYS A 69 -6.02 28.03 -2.06
C LYS A 69 -5.75 26.66 -2.70
N TRP A 70 -4.58 26.11 -2.45
CA TRP A 70 -4.21 24.78 -2.97
C TRP A 70 -5.14 23.68 -2.47
N TYR A 71 -5.50 23.72 -1.17
CA TYR A 71 -6.46 22.79 -0.59
C TYR A 71 -7.83 22.90 -1.27
N ASP A 72 -8.35 24.10 -1.46
CA ASP A 72 -9.67 24.30 -2.08
C ASP A 72 -9.71 23.83 -3.54
N GLU A 73 -8.64 24.07 -4.28
CA GLU A 73 -8.48 23.61 -5.66
C GLU A 73 -8.43 22.08 -5.76
N HIS A 74 -7.78 21.41 -4.80
CA HIS A 74 -7.56 19.97 -4.83
C HIS A 74 -8.47 19.17 -3.90
N LYS A 75 -9.38 19.83 -3.19
CA LYS A 75 -10.25 19.23 -2.17
C LYS A 75 -11.01 18.02 -2.69
N LYS A 76 -11.59 18.11 -3.88
CA LYS A 76 -12.40 17.02 -4.44
C LYS A 76 -11.57 15.79 -4.78
N GLU A 77 -10.36 15.98 -5.29
CA GLU A 77 -9.54 14.88 -5.80
C GLU A 77 -8.70 14.21 -4.72
N ARG A 78 -8.21 15.01 -3.74
CA ARG A 78 -7.22 14.55 -2.78
C ARG A 78 -7.73 14.41 -1.35
N PHE A 79 -8.75 15.19 -0.99
CA PHE A 79 -9.22 15.31 0.40
C PHE A 79 -10.69 14.94 0.58
N THR A 80 -11.40 14.57 -0.49
CA THR A 80 -12.80 14.12 -0.40
C THR A 80 -12.84 12.62 -0.69
N GLN A 81 -13.30 11.86 0.27
CA GLN A 81 -13.66 10.46 0.02
C GLN A 81 -15.08 10.43 -0.59
N PRO A 82 -15.31 9.61 -1.60
CA PRO A 82 -16.64 9.42 -2.14
C PRO A 82 -17.58 8.90 -1.03
N GLU A 83 -18.83 9.30 -1.11
CA GLU A 83 -19.85 8.77 -0.20
C GLU A 83 -20.00 7.27 -0.45
N GLU A 84 -19.93 6.49 0.62
CA GLU A 84 -20.19 5.06 0.60
C GLU A 84 -21.47 4.74 1.34
N ARG A 85 -22.20 3.77 0.82
CA ARG A 85 -23.41 3.22 1.44
C ARG A 85 -23.23 1.74 1.70
N ARG A 86 -23.83 1.25 2.77
CA ARG A 86 -23.99 -0.18 3.03
C ARG A 86 -25.44 -0.56 2.89
N ALA A 87 -25.71 -1.50 2.01
CA ALA A 87 -27.07 -1.96 1.77
C ALA A 87 -27.11 -3.49 1.69
N SER A 88 -28.30 -4.02 1.88
CA SER A 88 -28.60 -5.42 1.60
C SER A 88 -29.64 -5.51 0.50
N HIS A 89 -29.55 -6.54 -0.33
CA HIS A 89 -30.50 -6.76 -1.40
C HIS A 89 -31.03 -8.20 -1.46
N ILE A 90 -32.15 -8.37 -2.12
CA ILE A 90 -32.68 -9.66 -2.56
C ILE A 90 -32.83 -9.56 -4.07
N LEU A 91 -32.03 -10.34 -4.80
CA LEU A 91 -32.03 -10.36 -6.25
C LEU A 91 -32.97 -11.43 -6.77
N VAL A 92 -33.84 -11.06 -7.71
CA VAL A 92 -34.59 -12.03 -8.55
C VAL A 92 -34.09 -11.86 -9.98
N GLN A 93 -33.27 -12.78 -10.43
CA GLN A 93 -32.59 -12.70 -11.72
C GLN A 93 -33.51 -13.13 -12.86
N VAL A 94 -33.55 -12.33 -13.92
CA VAL A 94 -34.26 -12.62 -15.15
C VAL A 94 -33.38 -12.27 -16.34
N ALA A 95 -33.30 -13.15 -17.31
CA ALA A 95 -32.59 -12.90 -18.55
C ALA A 95 -33.23 -11.74 -19.32
N LYS A 96 -32.40 -10.88 -19.93
CA LYS A 96 -32.86 -9.70 -20.64
C LYS A 96 -33.81 -10.02 -21.80
N ASP A 97 -33.61 -11.16 -22.45
CA ASP A 97 -34.37 -11.70 -23.56
C ASP A 97 -35.46 -12.69 -23.13
N ALA A 98 -35.70 -12.83 -21.82
CA ALA A 98 -36.75 -13.73 -21.31
C ALA A 98 -38.15 -13.34 -21.83
N LYS A 99 -38.99 -14.35 -22.05
CA LYS A 99 -40.40 -14.16 -22.44
C LYS A 99 -41.19 -13.34 -21.40
N ALA A 100 -42.20 -12.62 -21.86
CA ALA A 100 -43.01 -11.76 -21.01
C ALA A 100 -43.59 -12.48 -19.79
N GLU A 101 -43.99 -13.74 -19.95
CA GLU A 101 -44.54 -14.58 -18.87
C GLU A 101 -43.50 -14.84 -17.75
N VAL A 102 -42.22 -15.08 -18.15
CA VAL A 102 -41.11 -15.31 -17.19
C VAL A 102 -40.83 -14.01 -16.43
N LYS A 103 -40.81 -12.89 -17.12
CA LYS A 103 -40.63 -11.57 -16.51
C LYS A 103 -41.74 -11.26 -15.52
N ALA A 104 -43.01 -11.52 -15.90
CA ALA A 104 -44.17 -11.32 -15.02
C ALA A 104 -44.11 -12.21 -13.78
N ALA A 105 -43.74 -13.48 -13.93
CA ALA A 105 -43.58 -14.40 -12.80
C ALA A 105 -42.46 -13.94 -11.83
N ALA A 106 -41.33 -13.50 -12.35
CA ALA A 106 -40.22 -12.99 -11.55
C ALA A 106 -40.60 -11.70 -10.81
N ARG A 107 -41.28 -10.79 -11.49
CA ARG A 107 -41.79 -9.57 -10.88
C ARG A 107 -42.74 -9.89 -9.72
N LYS A 108 -43.69 -10.84 -9.94
CA LYS A 108 -44.58 -11.28 -8.88
C LYS A 108 -43.84 -11.88 -7.69
N LYS A 109 -42.82 -12.73 -7.95
CA LYS A 109 -41.93 -13.26 -6.88
C LYS A 109 -41.31 -12.12 -6.08
N ALA A 110 -40.79 -11.10 -6.76
CA ALA A 110 -40.17 -9.95 -6.11
C ALA A 110 -41.15 -9.11 -5.32
N GLU A 111 -42.38 -8.91 -5.84
CA GLU A 111 -43.49 -8.22 -5.13
C GLU A 111 -43.91 -8.97 -3.86
N ASP A 112 -44.02 -10.29 -3.93
CA ASP A 112 -44.35 -11.15 -2.78
C ASP A 112 -43.26 -11.09 -1.71
N LEU A 113 -41.97 -11.09 -2.12
CA LEU A 113 -40.84 -10.95 -1.20
C LEU A 113 -40.83 -9.56 -0.55
N LEU A 114 -41.07 -8.50 -1.32
CA LEU A 114 -41.15 -7.15 -0.82
C LEU A 114 -42.28 -7.00 0.21
N ALA A 115 -43.45 -7.57 -0.07
CA ALA A 115 -44.56 -7.54 0.87
C ALA A 115 -44.20 -8.22 2.20
N LYS A 116 -43.53 -9.38 2.16
CA LYS A 116 -43.05 -10.10 3.36
C LYS A 116 -42.03 -9.28 4.15
N VAL A 117 -41.06 -8.67 3.46
CA VAL A 117 -40.05 -7.82 4.10
C VAL A 117 -40.69 -6.60 4.75
N LYS A 118 -41.64 -5.94 4.07
CA LYS A 118 -42.33 -4.77 4.64
C LYS A 118 -43.19 -5.12 5.84
N ALA A 119 -43.84 -6.28 5.82
CA ALA A 119 -44.61 -6.78 6.96
C ALA A 119 -43.75 -7.12 8.17
N GLN A 120 -42.54 -7.69 7.91
CA GLN A 120 -41.61 -8.09 8.95
C GLN A 120 -40.14 -7.77 8.54
N PRO A 121 -39.69 -6.52 8.78
CA PRO A 121 -38.36 -6.08 8.36
C PRO A 121 -37.22 -6.95 8.89
N GLY A 122 -37.35 -7.51 10.10
CA GLY A 122 -36.35 -8.40 10.71
C GLY A 122 -36.14 -9.74 9.97
N SER A 123 -37.09 -10.11 9.06
CA SER A 123 -36.98 -11.32 8.26
C SER A 123 -36.11 -11.13 6.98
N PHE A 124 -35.61 -9.93 6.70
CA PHE A 124 -34.90 -9.61 5.46
C PHE A 124 -33.74 -10.59 5.20
N ALA A 125 -32.84 -10.73 6.17
CA ALA A 125 -31.67 -11.59 6.03
C ALA A 125 -32.05 -13.06 5.75
N LYS A 126 -33.07 -13.57 6.42
CA LYS A 126 -33.59 -14.91 6.20
C LYS A 126 -34.15 -15.07 4.78
N LEU A 127 -34.99 -14.14 4.35
CA LEU A 127 -35.57 -14.14 3.00
C LEU A 127 -34.51 -13.98 1.91
N ALA A 128 -33.47 -13.19 2.15
CA ALA A 128 -32.34 -13.08 1.25
C ALA A 128 -31.58 -14.41 1.09
N THR A 129 -31.31 -15.08 2.21
CA THR A 129 -30.65 -16.41 2.19
C THR A 129 -31.50 -17.46 1.46
N GLU A 130 -32.81 -17.45 1.65
CA GLU A 130 -33.71 -18.47 1.09
C GLU A 130 -34.08 -18.22 -0.38
N ALA A 131 -34.25 -16.97 -0.79
CA ALA A 131 -34.92 -16.62 -2.04
C ALA A 131 -34.10 -15.77 -3.02
N SER A 132 -32.95 -15.22 -2.60
CA SER A 132 -32.09 -14.43 -3.49
C SER A 132 -31.38 -15.31 -4.51
N ASP A 133 -31.33 -14.86 -5.73
CA ASP A 133 -30.57 -15.47 -6.82
C ASP A 133 -29.09 -15.06 -6.79
N ASP A 134 -28.72 -13.99 -6.08
CA ASP A 134 -27.33 -13.65 -5.74
C ASP A 134 -26.86 -14.48 -4.54
N LYS A 135 -26.23 -15.61 -4.82
CA LYS A 135 -25.79 -16.56 -3.78
C LYS A 135 -24.68 -16.02 -2.90
N MET A 136 -23.81 -15.13 -3.43
CA MET A 136 -22.69 -14.58 -2.66
C MET A 136 -23.15 -13.66 -1.53
N SER A 137 -24.10 -12.78 -1.80
CA SER A 137 -24.68 -11.93 -0.77
C SER A 137 -25.72 -12.64 0.08
N ALA A 138 -26.46 -13.61 -0.50
CA ALA A 138 -27.48 -14.39 0.18
C ALA A 138 -26.95 -15.10 1.44
N GLU A 139 -25.74 -15.68 1.37
CA GLU A 139 -25.05 -16.32 2.50
C GLU A 139 -24.82 -15.35 3.68
N LYS A 140 -24.72 -14.07 3.37
CA LYS A 140 -24.56 -12.98 4.35
C LYS A 140 -25.87 -12.22 4.63
N GLY A 141 -27.03 -12.84 4.34
CA GLY A 141 -28.32 -12.21 4.52
C GLY A 141 -28.59 -11.07 3.52
N GLY A 142 -27.98 -11.12 2.34
CA GLY A 142 -28.11 -10.12 1.28
C GLY A 142 -27.18 -8.93 1.41
N ASP A 143 -26.28 -8.88 2.41
CA ASP A 143 -25.39 -7.77 2.68
C ASP A 143 -24.31 -7.61 1.58
N LEU A 144 -24.26 -6.42 0.98
CA LEU A 144 -23.30 -6.05 -0.07
C LEU A 144 -22.04 -5.36 0.48
N GLY A 145 -21.97 -5.09 1.79
CA GLY A 145 -20.93 -4.27 2.37
C GLY A 145 -21.04 -2.80 2.00
N PHE A 146 -19.97 -2.04 2.20
CA PHE A 146 -19.88 -0.66 1.77
C PHE A 146 -19.51 -0.57 0.30
N PHE A 147 -20.17 0.33 -0.42
CA PHE A 147 -19.90 0.58 -1.84
C PHE A 147 -20.11 2.06 -2.19
N ALA A 148 -19.33 2.57 -3.13
CA ALA A 148 -19.50 3.88 -3.73
C ALA A 148 -20.58 3.84 -4.82
N ALA A 149 -21.11 5.01 -5.20
CA ALA A 149 -22.23 5.09 -6.15
C ALA A 149 -21.93 4.50 -7.54
N ASP A 150 -20.68 4.53 -7.96
CA ASP A 150 -20.19 4.03 -9.25
C ASP A 150 -19.85 2.53 -9.24
N ALA A 151 -19.86 1.89 -8.08
CA ALA A 151 -19.53 0.47 -7.94
C ALA A 151 -20.68 -0.47 -8.30
N MET A 152 -21.90 0.04 -8.38
CA MET A 152 -23.13 -0.73 -8.65
C MET A 152 -23.83 -0.24 -9.91
N VAL A 153 -24.80 -1.03 -10.39
CA VAL A 153 -25.62 -0.60 -11.53
C VAL A 153 -26.40 0.68 -11.19
N PRO A 154 -26.53 1.65 -12.13
CA PRO A 154 -27.10 2.96 -11.85
C PRO A 154 -28.49 2.90 -11.21
N ALA A 155 -29.39 2.05 -11.69
CA ALA A 155 -30.74 1.90 -11.14
C ALA A 155 -30.75 1.53 -9.65
N PHE A 156 -29.81 0.66 -9.23
CA PHE A 156 -29.67 0.27 -7.83
C PHE A 156 -29.03 1.41 -7.00
N SER A 157 -27.95 2.02 -7.50
CA SER A 157 -27.26 3.10 -6.79
C SER A 157 -28.18 4.29 -6.56
N ASP A 158 -28.93 4.71 -7.56
CA ASP A 158 -29.87 5.85 -7.47
C ASP A 158 -30.91 5.66 -6.37
N VAL A 159 -31.33 4.42 -6.13
CA VAL A 159 -32.28 4.12 -5.05
C VAL A 159 -31.53 4.01 -3.73
N ALA A 160 -30.45 3.24 -3.67
CA ALA A 160 -29.72 2.99 -2.43
C ALA A 160 -29.19 4.28 -1.78
N PHE A 161 -28.73 5.25 -2.59
CA PHE A 161 -28.21 6.53 -2.09
C PHE A 161 -29.28 7.54 -1.68
N LYS A 162 -30.54 7.28 -2.03
CA LYS A 162 -31.73 8.11 -1.58
C LYS A 162 -32.38 7.56 -0.32
N LEU A 163 -32.21 6.30 0.00
CA LEU A 163 -32.79 5.67 1.16
C LEU A 163 -32.19 6.22 2.47
N LYS A 164 -33.04 6.33 3.48
CA LYS A 164 -32.60 6.58 4.85
C LYS A 164 -32.09 5.28 5.50
N PRO A 165 -31.30 5.37 6.54
CA PRO A 165 -30.85 4.17 7.27
C PRO A 165 -32.02 3.31 7.72
N LYS A 166 -31.94 2.00 7.44
CA LYS A 166 -32.99 0.98 7.72
C LYS A 166 -34.28 1.12 6.90
N GLU A 167 -34.31 1.97 5.89
CA GLU A 167 -35.45 2.08 4.98
C GLU A 167 -35.40 0.96 3.93
N ILE A 168 -36.57 0.49 3.55
CA ILE A 168 -36.75 -0.54 2.53
C ILE A 168 -37.31 0.14 1.28
N SER A 169 -36.62 -0.08 0.16
CA SER A 169 -37.03 0.48 -1.14
C SER A 169 -38.30 -0.19 -1.69
N GLY A 170 -38.79 0.36 -2.80
CA GLY A 170 -39.63 -0.37 -3.75
C GLY A 170 -38.80 -1.39 -4.56
N LEU A 171 -39.43 -2.01 -5.55
CA LEU A 171 -38.74 -2.81 -6.55
C LEU A 171 -37.85 -1.90 -7.41
N VAL A 172 -36.69 -2.40 -7.74
CA VAL A 172 -35.71 -1.79 -8.65
C VAL A 172 -35.52 -2.74 -9.82
N GLU A 173 -35.71 -2.27 -11.04
CA GLU A 173 -35.61 -3.07 -12.27
C GLU A 173 -34.45 -2.57 -13.14
#